data_df972375b06cff4f806585c0f8b25ac0
#
_entry.id   df972375b06cff4f806585c0f8b25ac0
#
_cell.length_a   1.000
_cell.length_b   1.000
_cell.length_c   1.000
_cell.angle_alpha   90.00
_cell.angle_beta   90.00
_cell.angle_gamma   90.00
#
_symmetry.space_group_name_H-M   'P 1'
#
loop_
_entity.id
_entity.type
_entity.pdbx_description
1 polymer ?
#
loop_
_entity_poly.entity_id
_entity_poly.type
_entity_poly.pdbx_seq_one_letter_code
_entity_poly.pdbx_strand_id
1 'polypeptide(L)'
;DKVMIHGAAGGVGLAALDLCRILGAETFGTASPQKHEYLLDHGLNHAIDYRNQDYERVVMDLTGGKGVQVVLDPLGGIHWPKNYRLLMPSGRLIHFGASSLATGKRRSWWSLLRGMVMLPFYTPLKLMSDNKAVMGVNLGQMWEQAGMMRPWMKQIIAWYDEALFRPKIDRTFSFSEAAAAHHYLQDRKNIGKVLLLP
;
A
#
# COMPACT_ATOMS: atom_id res chain seq x y z
N ASP A 1 11.06 -0.39 -13.14
CA ASP A 1 10.80 -1.28 -12.00
C ASP A 1 9.38 -1.82 -12.04
N LYS A 2 9.16 -2.97 -11.40
CA LYS A 2 7.83 -3.56 -11.14
C LYS A 2 7.47 -3.30 -9.68
N VAL A 3 6.28 -2.75 -9.44
CA VAL A 3 5.85 -2.32 -8.11
C VAL A 3 4.52 -2.96 -7.75
N MET A 4 4.49 -3.68 -6.62
CA MET A 4 3.26 -4.19 -6.02
C MET A 4 2.68 -3.19 -5.02
N ILE A 5 1.43 -2.78 -5.20
CA ILE A 5 0.74 -1.80 -4.37
C ILE A 5 -0.48 -2.46 -3.71
N HIS A 6 -0.42 -2.73 -2.43
CA HIS A 6 -1.59 -3.20 -1.70
C HIS A 6 -2.54 -2.06 -1.37
N GLY A 7 -3.85 -2.31 -1.53
CA GLY A 7 -4.87 -1.29 -1.31
C GLY A 7 -4.75 -0.12 -2.30
N ALA A 8 -4.50 -0.44 -3.58
CA ALA A 8 -4.20 0.53 -4.63
C ALA A 8 -5.23 1.65 -4.79
N ALA A 9 -6.51 1.39 -4.47
CA ALA A 9 -7.57 2.40 -4.53
C ALA A 9 -7.65 3.32 -3.30
N GLY A 10 -6.84 3.10 -2.26
CA GLY A 10 -6.76 4.00 -1.11
C GLY A 10 -5.97 5.27 -1.42
N GLY A 11 -6.05 6.28 -0.53
CA GLY A 11 -5.36 7.55 -0.76
C GLY A 11 -3.84 7.46 -0.88
N VAL A 12 -3.18 6.51 -0.18
CA VAL A 12 -1.75 6.25 -0.34
C VAL A 12 -1.49 5.42 -1.61
N GLY A 13 -2.39 4.44 -1.90
CA GLY A 13 -2.28 3.60 -3.09
C GLY A 13 -2.35 4.40 -4.38
N LEU A 14 -3.31 5.33 -4.51
CA LEU A 14 -3.40 6.21 -5.69
C LEU A 14 -2.18 7.13 -5.80
N ALA A 15 -1.70 7.69 -4.69
CA ALA A 15 -0.49 8.50 -4.69
C ALA A 15 0.74 7.68 -5.16
N ALA A 16 0.87 6.44 -4.69
CA ALA A 16 1.93 5.54 -5.14
C ALA A 16 1.79 5.21 -6.63
N LEU A 17 0.56 5.01 -7.11
CA LEU A 17 0.29 4.76 -8.53
C LEU A 17 0.69 5.96 -9.41
N ASP A 18 0.35 7.18 -9.00
CA ASP A 18 0.81 8.39 -9.70
C ASP A 18 2.33 8.48 -9.76
N LEU A 19 3.03 8.23 -8.64
CA LEU A 19 4.50 8.22 -8.62
C LEU A 19 5.07 7.14 -9.54
N CYS A 20 4.50 5.93 -9.51
CA CYS A 20 4.91 4.85 -10.40
C CYS A 20 4.74 5.23 -11.88
N ARG A 21 3.62 5.88 -12.23
CA ARG A 21 3.36 6.37 -13.59
C ARG A 21 4.37 7.44 -14.02
N ILE A 22 4.66 8.41 -13.16
CA ILE A 22 5.68 9.46 -13.42
C ILE A 22 7.06 8.84 -13.64
N LEU A 23 7.40 7.80 -12.88
CA LEU A 23 8.70 7.13 -12.94
C LEU A 23 8.77 5.97 -13.96
N GLY A 24 7.69 5.71 -14.70
CA GLY A 24 7.65 4.66 -15.71
C GLY A 24 7.73 3.23 -15.15
N ALA A 25 7.22 3.00 -13.94
CA ALA A 25 7.20 1.68 -13.31
C ALA A 25 5.94 0.89 -13.70
N GLU A 26 6.09 -0.42 -13.94
CA GLU A 26 4.98 -1.35 -14.12
C GLU A 26 4.35 -1.69 -12.77
N THR A 27 3.02 -1.62 -12.69
CA THR A 27 2.30 -1.67 -11.42
C THR A 27 1.33 -2.84 -11.32
N PHE A 28 1.34 -3.49 -10.16
CA PHE A 28 0.42 -4.54 -9.74
C PHE A 28 -0.35 -4.03 -8.52
N GLY A 29 -1.67 -3.94 -8.59
CA GLY A 29 -2.45 -3.34 -7.51
C GLY A 29 -3.56 -4.23 -6.99
N THR A 30 -3.63 -4.44 -5.66
CA THR A 30 -4.77 -5.13 -5.07
C THR A 30 -5.90 -4.17 -4.76
N ALA A 31 -7.10 -4.48 -5.23
CA ALA A 31 -8.34 -3.77 -4.94
C ALA A 31 -9.55 -4.70 -5.02
N SER A 32 -10.73 -4.22 -4.59
CA SER A 32 -11.98 -4.92 -4.87
C SER A 32 -12.39 -4.71 -6.34
N PRO A 33 -13.09 -5.67 -6.97
CA PRO A 33 -13.41 -5.63 -8.41
C PRO A 33 -14.08 -4.34 -8.87
N GLN A 34 -14.97 -3.75 -8.04
CA GLN A 34 -15.70 -2.53 -8.37
C GLN A 34 -14.79 -1.30 -8.57
N LYS A 35 -13.52 -1.39 -8.17
CA LYS A 35 -12.53 -0.32 -8.27
C LYS A 35 -11.51 -0.54 -9.39
N HIS A 36 -11.56 -1.69 -10.04
CA HIS A 36 -10.56 -2.07 -11.05
C HIS A 36 -10.61 -1.14 -12.26
N GLU A 37 -11.79 -0.87 -12.81
CA GLU A 37 -11.97 0.03 -13.95
C GLU A 37 -11.31 1.40 -13.66
N TYR A 38 -11.68 2.02 -12.53
CA TYR A 38 -11.08 3.28 -12.14
C TYR A 38 -9.55 3.23 -12.03
N LEU A 39 -9.01 2.16 -11.45
CA LEU A 39 -7.56 2.01 -11.29
C LEU A 39 -6.83 1.81 -12.61
N LEU A 40 -7.39 1.04 -13.53
CA LEU A 40 -6.86 0.84 -14.88
C LEU A 40 -6.86 2.16 -15.66
N ASP A 41 -7.95 2.92 -15.61
CA ASP A 41 -8.05 4.26 -16.22
C ASP A 41 -7.08 5.25 -15.60
N HIS A 42 -6.75 5.07 -14.31
CA HIS A 42 -5.77 5.89 -13.59
C HIS A 42 -4.32 5.47 -13.85
N GLY A 43 -4.11 4.41 -14.66
CA GLY A 43 -2.79 3.96 -15.10
C GLY A 43 -2.21 2.75 -14.37
N LEU A 44 -3.02 2.00 -13.61
CA LEU A 44 -2.61 0.70 -13.06
C LEU A 44 -2.47 -0.31 -14.23
N ASN A 45 -1.35 -1.05 -14.29
CA ASN A 45 -1.14 -2.03 -15.34
C ASN A 45 -1.89 -3.35 -15.07
N HIS A 46 -1.87 -3.82 -13.82
CA HIS A 46 -2.47 -5.11 -13.43
C HIS A 46 -3.31 -4.97 -12.17
N ALA A 47 -4.64 -5.02 -12.32
CA ALA A 47 -5.58 -5.02 -11.20
C ALA A 47 -5.82 -6.45 -10.69
N ILE A 48 -5.69 -6.66 -9.38
CA ILE A 48 -5.80 -7.98 -8.74
C ILE A 48 -6.92 -7.95 -7.71
N ASP A 49 -7.91 -8.83 -7.89
CA ASP A 49 -8.99 -9.01 -6.92
C ASP A 49 -8.52 -9.83 -5.72
N TYR A 50 -8.15 -9.15 -4.65
CA TYR A 50 -7.66 -9.80 -3.42
C TYR A 50 -8.70 -10.69 -2.70
N ARG A 51 -9.97 -10.63 -3.10
CA ARG A 51 -11.04 -11.44 -2.49
C ARG A 51 -11.12 -12.83 -3.10
N ASN A 52 -10.89 -12.95 -4.41
CA ASN A 52 -11.07 -14.17 -5.18
C ASN A 52 -9.78 -14.70 -5.79
N GLN A 53 -8.69 -13.93 -5.75
CA GLN A 53 -7.41 -14.31 -6.34
C GLN A 53 -6.29 -14.34 -5.28
N ASP A 54 -5.38 -15.30 -5.41
CA ASP A 54 -4.12 -15.26 -4.69
C ASP A 54 -3.16 -14.31 -5.44
N TYR A 55 -2.99 -13.11 -4.90
CA TYR A 55 -2.16 -12.08 -5.53
C TYR A 55 -0.70 -12.52 -5.70
N GLU A 56 -0.16 -13.37 -4.80
CA GLU A 56 1.20 -13.90 -4.94
C GLU A 56 1.32 -14.73 -6.21
N ARG A 57 0.39 -15.63 -6.45
CA ARG A 57 0.35 -16.45 -7.65
C ARG A 57 0.17 -15.60 -8.91
N VAL A 58 -0.80 -14.68 -8.90
CA VAL A 58 -1.07 -13.81 -10.06
C VAL A 58 0.16 -13.00 -10.45
N VAL A 59 0.84 -12.39 -9.47
CA VAL A 59 2.05 -11.60 -9.75
C VAL A 59 3.19 -12.49 -10.26
N MET A 60 3.39 -13.66 -9.67
CA MET A 60 4.43 -14.59 -10.13
C MET A 60 4.15 -15.08 -11.57
N ASP A 61 2.90 -15.41 -11.89
CA ASP A 61 2.52 -15.83 -13.24
C ASP A 61 2.77 -14.69 -14.25
N LEU A 62 2.34 -13.46 -13.96
CA LEU A 62 2.52 -12.30 -14.84
C LEU A 62 4.00 -11.87 -14.99
N THR A 63 4.83 -12.17 -14.02
CA THR A 63 6.27 -11.83 -14.06
C THR A 63 7.15 -12.98 -14.53
N GLY A 64 6.58 -14.09 -14.96
CA GLY A 64 7.33 -15.29 -15.37
C GLY A 64 8.18 -15.86 -14.23
N GLY A 65 7.66 -15.84 -12.99
CA GLY A 65 8.33 -16.33 -11.78
C GLY A 65 9.40 -15.40 -11.21
N LYS A 66 9.62 -14.22 -11.79
CA LYS A 66 10.69 -13.30 -11.35
C LYS A 66 10.31 -12.42 -10.16
N GLY A 67 9.01 -12.14 -9.99
CA GLY A 67 8.54 -11.24 -8.95
C GLY A 67 8.73 -9.75 -9.26
N VAL A 68 8.77 -8.92 -8.21
CA VAL A 68 8.77 -7.45 -8.31
C VAL A 68 9.94 -6.83 -7.54
N GLN A 69 10.34 -5.61 -7.93
CA GLN A 69 11.40 -4.87 -7.24
C GLN A 69 10.93 -4.19 -5.95
N VAL A 70 9.67 -3.76 -5.91
CA VAL A 70 9.14 -3.03 -4.76
C VAL A 70 7.77 -3.59 -4.36
N VAL A 71 7.58 -3.80 -3.06
CA VAL A 71 6.25 -4.08 -2.48
C VAL A 71 5.93 -3.01 -1.45
N LEU A 72 4.81 -2.31 -1.64
CA LEU A 72 4.25 -1.32 -0.71
C LEU A 72 3.17 -1.98 0.14
N ASP A 73 3.46 -2.19 1.44
CA ASP A 73 2.63 -3.00 2.33
C ASP A 73 2.02 -2.20 3.49
N PRO A 74 0.72 -1.84 3.42
CA PRO A 74 -0.06 -1.32 4.55
C PRO A 74 -0.79 -2.41 5.34
N LEU A 75 -0.73 -3.68 4.91
CA LEU A 75 -1.59 -4.75 5.42
C LEU A 75 -1.00 -5.44 6.64
N GLY A 76 0.22 -5.91 6.53
CA GLY A 76 0.88 -6.67 7.59
C GLY A 76 0.35 -8.10 7.79
N GLY A 77 0.69 -8.70 8.93
CA GLY A 77 0.20 -10.02 9.32
C GLY A 77 0.55 -11.15 8.34
N ILE A 78 -0.45 -11.92 7.92
CA ILE A 78 -0.27 -13.05 7.00
C ILE A 78 0.28 -12.64 5.62
N HIS A 79 0.23 -11.36 5.28
CA HIS A 79 0.74 -10.84 4.02
C HIS A 79 2.26 -10.68 4.02
N TRP A 80 2.89 -10.50 5.17
CA TRP A 80 4.34 -10.28 5.25
C TRP A 80 5.17 -11.38 4.58
N PRO A 81 4.97 -12.67 4.87
CA PRO A 81 5.74 -13.72 4.20
C PRO A 81 5.47 -13.80 2.69
N LYS A 82 4.23 -13.59 2.26
CA LYS A 82 3.87 -13.56 0.84
C LYS A 82 4.57 -12.42 0.13
N ASN A 83 4.51 -11.22 0.68
CA ASN A 83 5.14 -10.02 0.14
C ASN A 83 6.66 -10.16 0.03
N TYR A 84 7.29 -10.82 1.01
CA TYR A 84 8.73 -11.09 0.95
C TYR A 84 9.09 -12.09 -0.16
N ARG A 85 8.25 -13.11 -0.40
CA ARG A 85 8.48 -14.07 -1.49
C ARG A 85 8.32 -13.43 -2.87
N LEU A 86 7.41 -12.47 -3.02
CA LEU A 86 7.22 -11.71 -4.25
C LEU A 86 8.43 -10.90 -4.69
N LEU A 87 9.34 -10.57 -3.78
CA LEU A 87 10.52 -9.80 -4.13
C LEU A 87 11.49 -10.61 -4.98
N MET A 88 11.92 -10.04 -6.08
CA MET A 88 13.09 -10.50 -6.82
C MET A 88 14.39 -10.13 -6.07
N PRO A 89 15.56 -10.68 -6.45
CA PRO A 89 16.84 -10.20 -5.94
C PRO A 89 17.00 -8.68 -6.13
N SER A 90 17.57 -7.99 -5.17
CA SER A 90 17.66 -6.52 -5.04
C SER A 90 16.31 -5.82 -4.80
N GLY A 91 15.24 -6.57 -4.58
CA GLY A 91 13.93 -6.02 -4.25
C GLY A 91 13.81 -5.55 -2.80
N ARG A 92 12.82 -4.68 -2.56
CA ARG A 92 12.58 -4.07 -1.25
C ARG A 92 11.10 -4.12 -0.86
N LEU A 93 10.87 -4.62 0.36
CA LEU A 93 9.57 -4.64 1.01
C LEU A 93 9.46 -3.46 1.96
N ILE A 94 8.46 -2.60 1.76
CA ILE A 94 8.26 -1.39 2.54
C ILE A 94 6.98 -1.53 3.35
N HIS A 95 7.13 -1.69 4.66
CA HIS A 95 6.04 -1.74 5.62
C HIS A 95 5.69 -0.32 6.10
N PHE A 96 4.46 0.13 5.88
CA PHE A 96 3.98 1.44 6.38
C PHE A 96 2.63 1.36 7.09
N GLY A 97 2.18 0.15 7.38
CA GLY A 97 0.94 -0.12 8.11
C GLY A 97 0.81 -1.58 8.52
N ALA A 98 -0.22 -1.85 9.31
CA ALA A 98 -0.57 -3.19 9.78
C ALA A 98 -2.10 -3.33 9.87
N SER A 99 -2.82 -2.87 8.85
CA SER A 99 -4.28 -2.76 8.86
C SER A 99 -5.00 -4.11 9.03
N SER A 100 -4.38 -5.22 8.65
CA SER A 100 -4.95 -6.56 8.85
C SER A 100 -4.95 -6.98 10.33
N LEU A 101 -4.09 -6.39 11.16
CA LEU A 101 -4.05 -6.68 12.60
C LEU A 101 -5.13 -5.93 13.37
N ALA A 102 -5.69 -4.86 12.78
CA ALA A 102 -6.71 -4.01 13.40
C ALA A 102 -8.16 -4.40 13.01
N THR A 103 -8.34 -5.47 12.22
CA THR A 103 -9.66 -5.89 11.74
C THR A 103 -10.40 -6.70 12.79
N GLY A 104 -11.51 -6.17 13.32
CA GLY A 104 -12.45 -6.89 14.17
C GLY A 104 -13.16 -5.98 15.14
N LYS A 105 -14.50 -6.15 15.29
CA LYS A 105 -15.36 -5.45 16.27
C LYS A 105 -15.06 -5.86 17.73
N ARG A 106 -14.25 -6.90 17.94
CA ARG A 106 -13.77 -7.35 19.26
C ARG A 106 -12.27 -7.63 19.20
N ARG A 107 -11.50 -6.97 20.06
CA ARG A 107 -10.11 -7.35 20.34
C ARG A 107 -10.11 -8.76 20.93
N SER A 108 -9.76 -9.75 20.12
CA SER A 108 -9.55 -11.12 20.58
C SER A 108 -8.07 -11.30 20.95
N TRP A 109 -7.80 -11.68 22.19
CA TRP A 109 -6.46 -12.03 22.64
C TRP A 109 -5.83 -13.13 21.77
N TRP A 110 -6.64 -14.03 21.23
CA TRP A 110 -6.19 -15.06 20.30
C TRP A 110 -5.72 -14.51 18.97
N SER A 111 -6.33 -13.43 18.46
CA SER A 111 -5.87 -12.79 17.22
C SER A 111 -4.55 -12.05 17.42
N LEU A 112 -4.32 -11.47 18.61
CA LEU A 112 -3.05 -10.84 18.97
C LEU A 112 -1.93 -11.89 19.12
N LEU A 113 -2.17 -12.98 19.85
CA LEU A 113 -1.22 -14.08 19.97
C LEU A 113 -0.87 -14.71 18.61
N ARG A 114 -1.86 -14.96 17.78
CA ARG A 114 -1.65 -15.47 16.42
C ARG A 114 -0.88 -14.47 15.55
N GLY A 115 -1.14 -13.17 15.70
CA GLY A 115 -0.39 -12.10 15.02
C GLY A 115 1.08 -12.06 15.45
N MET A 116 1.37 -12.26 16.73
CA MET A 116 2.74 -12.31 17.26
C MET A 116 3.53 -13.54 16.75
N VAL A 117 2.89 -14.70 16.69
CA VAL A 117 3.51 -15.93 16.14
C VAL A 117 3.77 -15.83 14.64
N MET A 118 3.02 -14.97 13.93
CA MET A 118 3.17 -14.76 12.49
C MET A 118 4.12 -13.59 12.13
N LEU A 119 4.77 -12.96 13.10
CA LEU A 119 5.77 -11.93 12.83
C LEU A 119 6.94 -12.55 12.05
N PRO A 120 7.25 -12.09 10.86
CA PRO A 120 8.38 -12.63 10.11
C PRO A 120 9.68 -12.19 10.79
N PHE A 121 10.60 -13.11 10.91
CA PHE A 121 11.93 -12.82 11.42
C PHE A 121 12.91 -12.71 10.26
N TYR A 122 13.38 -11.49 9.99
CA TYR A 122 14.36 -11.20 8.94
C TYR A 122 15.75 -11.10 9.55
N THR A 123 16.54 -12.17 9.46
CA THR A 123 17.94 -12.12 9.90
C THR A 123 18.82 -11.45 8.85
N PRO A 124 19.93 -10.79 9.24
CA PRO A 124 20.89 -10.27 8.28
C PRO A 124 21.40 -11.33 7.30
N LEU A 125 21.69 -12.53 7.78
CA LEU A 125 22.15 -13.64 6.94
C LEU A 125 21.12 -14.04 5.89
N LYS A 126 19.83 -14.07 6.27
CA LYS A 126 18.76 -14.37 5.32
C LYS A 126 18.62 -13.26 4.28
N LEU A 127 18.64 -12.00 4.67
CA LEU A 127 18.56 -10.87 3.74
C LEU A 127 19.74 -10.87 2.76
N MET A 128 20.93 -11.13 3.24
CA MET A 128 22.13 -11.26 2.41
C MET A 128 22.03 -12.44 1.44
N SER A 129 21.61 -13.62 1.91
CA SER A 129 21.44 -14.80 1.07
C SER A 129 20.39 -14.60 -0.02
N ASP A 130 19.27 -13.96 0.33
CA ASP A 130 18.16 -13.72 -0.62
C ASP A 130 18.40 -12.46 -1.48
N ASN A 131 19.42 -11.64 -1.17
CA ASN A 131 19.66 -10.32 -1.78
C ASN A 131 18.40 -9.42 -1.73
N LYS A 132 17.73 -9.32 -0.59
CA LYS A 132 16.49 -8.56 -0.42
C LYS A 132 16.63 -7.54 0.70
N ALA A 133 15.83 -6.46 0.63
CA ALA A 133 15.74 -5.46 1.69
C ALA A 133 14.33 -5.44 2.30
N VAL A 134 14.27 -5.15 3.59
CA VAL A 134 13.01 -4.88 4.32
C VAL A 134 13.19 -3.60 5.10
N MET A 135 12.22 -2.68 4.98
CA MET A 135 12.22 -1.42 5.69
C MET A 135 10.83 -1.09 6.25
N GLY A 136 10.81 -0.34 7.33
CA GLY A 136 9.59 0.22 7.92
C GLY A 136 9.54 1.73 7.73
N VAL A 137 8.33 2.27 7.53
CA VAL A 137 8.06 3.71 7.49
C VAL A 137 6.91 4.03 8.43
N ASN A 138 7.15 4.91 9.40
CA ASN A 138 6.12 5.47 10.27
C ASN A 138 6.28 7.00 10.31
N LEU A 139 5.50 7.69 9.50
CA LEU A 139 5.55 9.16 9.41
C LEU A 139 5.24 9.84 10.76
N GLY A 140 4.42 9.21 11.61
CA GLY A 140 4.13 9.71 12.96
C GLY A 140 5.35 9.78 13.88
N GLN A 141 6.46 9.15 13.53
CA GLN A 141 7.74 9.19 14.27
C GLN A 141 8.81 10.06 13.56
N MET A 142 8.42 10.78 12.49
CA MET A 142 9.37 11.54 11.66
C MET A 142 9.18 13.06 11.76
N TRP A 143 8.50 13.56 12.78
CA TRP A 143 8.23 15.01 12.94
C TRP A 143 9.50 15.87 13.00
N GLU A 144 10.55 15.36 13.65
CA GLU A 144 11.85 16.05 13.72
C GLU A 144 12.60 16.05 12.40
N GLN A 145 12.19 15.22 11.44
CA GLN A 145 12.81 15.05 10.13
C GLN A 145 12.15 15.92 9.03
N ALA A 146 11.39 16.94 9.42
CA ALA A 146 10.67 17.80 8.46
C ALA A 146 11.59 18.44 7.41
N GLY A 147 12.85 18.75 7.79
CA GLY A 147 13.86 19.26 6.86
C GLY A 147 14.18 18.30 5.71
N MET A 148 14.25 17.01 6.00
CA MET A 148 14.49 15.95 5.02
C MET A 148 13.28 15.75 4.09
N MET A 149 12.06 15.88 4.61
CA MET A 149 10.83 15.68 3.83
C MET A 149 10.47 16.88 2.93
N ARG A 150 10.96 18.07 3.27
CA ARG A 150 10.64 19.32 2.54
C ARG A 150 10.96 19.27 1.04
N PRO A 151 12.14 18.76 0.58
CA PRO A 151 12.42 18.61 -0.84
C PRO A 151 11.42 17.69 -1.55
N TRP A 152 11.04 16.58 -0.91
CA TRP A 152 10.08 15.62 -1.48
C TRP A 152 8.68 16.26 -1.64
N MET A 153 8.23 17.03 -0.62
CA MET A 153 6.97 17.75 -0.71
C MET A 153 6.98 18.81 -1.81
N LYS A 154 8.09 19.54 -1.98
CA LYS A 154 8.24 20.51 -3.08
C LYS A 154 8.11 19.81 -4.44
N GLN A 155 8.73 18.64 -4.60
CA GLN A 155 8.64 17.88 -5.84
C GLN A 155 7.22 17.38 -6.12
N ILE A 156 6.52 16.89 -5.09
CA ILE A 156 5.12 16.43 -5.22
C ILE A 156 4.21 17.59 -5.61
N ILE A 157 4.41 18.78 -5.03
CA ILE A 157 3.66 19.98 -5.35
C ILE A 157 3.94 20.38 -6.81
N ALA A 158 5.19 20.36 -7.26
CA ALA A 158 5.52 20.65 -8.66
C ALA A 158 4.81 19.70 -9.62
N TRP A 159 4.82 18.39 -9.34
CA TRP A 159 4.09 17.40 -10.14
C TRP A 159 2.56 17.60 -10.08
N TYR A 160 2.03 18.10 -8.97
CA TYR A 160 0.62 18.45 -8.86
C TYR A 160 0.29 19.65 -9.77
N ASP A 161 1.11 20.71 -9.76
CA ASP A 161 0.95 21.89 -10.60
C ASP A 161 1.05 21.54 -12.10
N GLU A 162 1.88 20.55 -12.44
CA GLU A 162 2.01 20.00 -13.81
C GLU A 162 0.89 19.00 -14.16
N ALA A 163 -0.08 18.78 -13.28
CA ALA A 163 -1.15 17.76 -13.42
C ALA A 163 -0.64 16.32 -13.60
N LEU A 164 0.60 16.06 -13.22
CA LEU A 164 1.18 14.71 -13.19
C LEU A 164 0.80 13.92 -11.95
N PHE A 165 0.70 14.57 -10.80
CA PHE A 165 0.23 13.98 -9.54
C PHE A 165 -1.22 14.40 -9.29
N ARG A 166 -2.13 13.43 -9.18
CA ARG A 166 -3.58 13.66 -9.20
C ARG A 166 -4.28 13.11 -7.97
N PRO A 167 -4.18 13.77 -6.80
CA PRO A 167 -4.82 13.30 -5.58
C PRO A 167 -6.34 13.34 -5.74
N LYS A 168 -6.99 12.20 -5.46
CA LYS A 168 -8.44 12.11 -5.50
C LYS A 168 -9.04 12.29 -4.12
N ILE A 169 -9.95 13.25 -4.00
CA ILE A 169 -10.90 13.34 -2.89
C ILE A 169 -12.16 12.60 -3.32
N ASP A 170 -12.48 11.52 -2.62
CA ASP A 170 -13.63 10.68 -2.93
C ASP A 170 -14.92 11.26 -2.35
N ARG A 171 -14.87 11.62 -1.07
CA ARG A 171 -16.01 12.17 -0.34
C ARG A 171 -15.57 13.11 0.77
N THR A 172 -16.42 14.10 1.05
CA THR A 172 -16.29 14.99 2.19
C THR A 172 -17.47 14.76 3.16
N PHE A 173 -17.19 14.93 4.43
CA PHE A 173 -18.18 14.86 5.53
C PHE A 173 -17.97 16.08 6.42
N SER A 174 -19.00 16.52 7.14
CA SER A 174 -18.84 17.49 8.21
C SER A 174 -18.17 16.86 9.44
N PHE A 175 -17.59 17.67 10.33
CA PHE A 175 -17.05 17.15 11.61
C PHE A 175 -18.12 16.43 12.44
N SER A 176 -19.38 16.85 12.39
CA SER A 176 -20.50 16.16 13.05
C SER A 176 -20.77 14.75 12.50
N GLU A 177 -20.36 14.47 11.27
CA GLU A 177 -20.48 13.17 10.60
C GLU A 177 -19.21 12.32 10.67
N ALA A 178 -18.24 12.66 11.53
CA ALA A 178 -16.96 11.94 11.63
C ALA A 178 -17.14 10.42 11.81
N ALA A 179 -18.15 9.99 12.59
CA ALA A 179 -18.46 8.56 12.74
C ALA A 179 -18.83 7.90 11.39
N ALA A 180 -19.66 8.56 10.57
CA ALA A 180 -20.05 8.07 9.25
C ALA A 180 -18.84 8.02 8.30
N ALA A 181 -17.95 9.02 8.34
CA ALA A 181 -16.71 9.04 7.57
C ALA A 181 -15.80 7.85 7.94
N HIS A 182 -15.65 7.56 9.23
CA HIS A 182 -14.89 6.39 9.70
C HIS A 182 -15.51 5.07 9.24
N HIS A 183 -16.82 4.91 9.32
CA HIS A 183 -17.51 3.72 8.79
C HIS A 183 -17.30 3.57 7.29
N TYR A 184 -17.40 4.66 6.54
CA TYR A 184 -17.18 4.66 5.10
C TYR A 184 -15.77 4.16 4.72
N LEU A 185 -14.73 4.58 5.47
CA LEU A 185 -13.35 4.10 5.32
C LEU A 185 -13.20 2.63 5.73
N GLN A 186 -13.77 2.25 6.89
CA GLN A 186 -13.70 0.88 7.42
C GLN A 186 -14.39 -0.14 6.50
N ASP A 187 -15.50 0.26 5.88
CA ASP A 187 -16.21 -0.52 4.87
C ASP A 187 -15.47 -0.59 3.53
N ARG A 188 -14.31 0.08 3.41
CA ARG A 188 -13.47 0.12 2.20
C ARG A 188 -14.24 0.60 0.96
N LYS A 189 -15.19 1.54 1.14
CA LYS A 189 -16.01 2.10 0.06
C LYS A 189 -15.26 3.12 -0.78
N ASN A 190 -14.33 3.84 -0.15
CA ASN A 190 -13.61 4.97 -0.74
C ASN A 190 -12.68 4.59 -1.90
N ILE A 191 -12.57 5.49 -2.88
CA ILE A 191 -11.50 5.55 -3.88
C ILE A 191 -10.76 6.87 -3.68
N GLY A 192 -9.59 6.83 -3.04
CA GLY A 192 -8.84 8.04 -2.67
C GLY A 192 -9.05 8.48 -1.23
N LYS A 193 -9.00 9.77 -0.99
CA LYS A 193 -9.09 10.40 0.33
C LYS A 193 -10.54 10.72 0.72
N VAL A 194 -10.82 10.61 2.01
CA VAL A 194 -12.04 11.10 2.65
C VAL A 194 -11.65 12.28 3.54
N LEU A 195 -12.35 13.39 3.41
CA LEU A 195 -12.07 14.61 4.17
C LEU A 195 -13.19 14.91 5.16
N LEU A 196 -12.81 15.52 6.27
CA LEU A 196 -13.73 16.17 7.20
C LEU A 196 -13.61 17.68 7.01
N LEU A 197 -14.75 18.35 6.89
CA LEU A 197 -14.83 19.81 6.78
C LEU A 197 -15.51 20.37 8.04
N PRO A 198 -15.17 21.60 8.48
CA PRO A 198 -15.84 22.30 9.57
C PRO A 198 -17.34 22.46 9.34
#